data_bc9651dbf4348fec36f2da28f86c6f3b
#
_entry.id   bc9651dbf4348fec36f2da28f86c6f3b
#
_cell.length_a   1.000
_cell.length_b   1.000
_cell.length_c   1.000
_cell.angle_alpha   90.00
_cell.angle_beta   90.00
_cell.angle_gamma   90.00
#
_symmetry.space_group_name_H-M   'P 1'
#
loop_
_entity.id
_entity.type
_entity.pdbx_description
1 polymer ?
#
loop_
_entity_poly.entity_id
_entity_poly.type
_entity_poly.pdbx_seq_one_letter_code
_entity_poly.pdbx_strand_id
1 'polypeptide(L)'
;VHYELTRKIAEGGMGLVYEATQKGIGGFRKVVAIKLIREEYSAIEEFRNNFIGEAKLVADLIHTNIVQTYHLGKIGEQYFMTMEFVTGWNLEEFLDRHVETEQYIPADLAVFIVSRICRGLGYAHRKKDSQGRLLGIVHRDVNPKNIMIAQEGDVKLTDFGIAKALDLMYNKEGDVIAGKDEYLS
;
A
#
# COMPACT_ATOMS: atom_id res chain seq x y z
N VAL A 1 -21.23 -8.55 1.46
CA VAL A 1 -20.46 -7.57 2.24
C VAL A 1 -20.80 -6.19 1.67
N HIS A 2 -21.13 -5.24 2.56
CA HIS A 2 -21.46 -3.87 2.18
C HIS A 2 -20.39 -2.92 2.75
N TYR A 3 -19.93 -1.98 1.93
CA TYR A 3 -19.00 -0.93 2.33
C TYR A 3 -19.67 0.44 2.22
N GLU A 4 -19.52 1.25 3.24
CA GLU A 4 -19.99 2.63 3.28
C GLU A 4 -18.76 3.55 3.32
N LEU A 5 -18.56 4.33 2.26
CA LEU A 5 -17.46 5.28 2.20
C LEU A 5 -17.73 6.44 3.15
N THR A 6 -16.76 6.79 4.00
CA THR A 6 -16.90 7.81 5.03
C THR A 6 -16.22 9.12 4.60
N ARG A 7 -14.94 9.05 4.24
CA ARG A 7 -14.18 10.23 3.78
C ARG A 7 -13.03 9.83 2.86
N LYS A 8 -12.66 10.72 1.96
CA LYS A 8 -11.44 10.57 1.15
C LYS A 8 -10.22 10.85 2.04
N ILE A 9 -9.24 9.93 2.03
CA ILE A 9 -7.99 10.04 2.80
C ILE A 9 -6.81 10.44 1.91
N ALA A 10 -6.76 9.91 0.68
CA ALA A 10 -5.67 10.19 -0.24
C ALA A 10 -6.12 10.13 -1.69
N GLU A 11 -5.37 10.81 -2.55
CA GLU A 11 -5.50 10.74 -4.00
C GLU A 11 -4.11 10.64 -4.62
N GLY A 12 -3.94 9.71 -5.55
CA GLY A 12 -2.70 9.49 -6.26
C GLY A 12 -2.94 9.21 -7.75
N GLY A 13 -1.85 8.99 -8.48
CA GLY A 13 -1.93 8.72 -9.91
C GLY A 13 -2.84 7.54 -10.26
N MET A 14 -2.81 6.48 -9.47
CA MET A 14 -3.57 5.25 -9.72
C MET A 14 -5.01 5.26 -9.23
N GLY A 15 -5.37 6.11 -8.30
CA GLY A 15 -6.70 6.05 -7.70
C GLY A 15 -6.89 6.90 -6.46
N LEU A 16 -8.00 6.64 -5.81
CA LEU A 16 -8.49 7.34 -4.64
C LEU A 16 -8.53 6.37 -3.46
N VAL A 17 -8.09 6.83 -2.29
CA VAL A 17 -8.19 6.05 -1.06
C VAL A 17 -9.22 6.67 -0.14
N TYR A 18 -10.14 5.84 0.34
CA TYR A 18 -11.21 6.22 1.25
C TYR A 18 -11.12 5.45 2.55
N GLU A 19 -11.45 6.12 3.65
CA GLU A 19 -11.92 5.46 4.85
C GLU A 19 -13.33 4.97 4.60
N ALA A 20 -13.62 3.73 5.02
CA ALA A 20 -14.93 3.12 4.85
C ALA A 20 -15.29 2.24 6.04
N THR A 21 -16.57 2.03 6.24
CA THR A 21 -17.10 1.07 7.20
C THR A 21 -17.59 -0.19 6.45
N GLN A 22 -16.94 -1.31 6.69
CA GLN A 22 -17.45 -2.62 6.31
C GLN A 22 -18.59 -3.00 7.25
N LYS A 23 -19.77 -3.27 6.68
CA LYS A 23 -20.97 -3.72 7.43
C LYS A 23 -21.23 -5.20 7.16
N GLY A 24 -21.51 -5.94 8.23
CA GLY A 24 -21.83 -7.37 8.19
C GLY A 24 -23.10 -7.70 8.95
N ILE A 25 -23.35 -8.99 9.11
CA ILE A 25 -24.54 -9.53 9.80
C ILE A 25 -24.45 -9.22 11.31
N GLY A 26 -25.58 -9.06 11.97
CA GLY A 26 -25.64 -8.87 13.44
C GLY A 26 -25.07 -7.55 13.93
N GLY A 27 -25.01 -6.53 13.10
CA GLY A 27 -24.47 -5.22 13.48
C GLY A 27 -22.93 -5.15 13.41
N PHE A 28 -22.26 -6.16 12.85
CA PHE A 28 -20.81 -6.12 12.66
C PHE A 28 -20.39 -4.91 11.86
N ARG A 29 -19.41 -4.17 12.38
CA ARG A 29 -18.80 -3.00 11.75
C ARG A 29 -17.29 -3.06 11.90
N LYS A 30 -16.57 -2.80 10.81
CA LYS A 30 -15.12 -2.69 10.81
C LYS A 30 -14.70 -1.51 9.95
N VAL A 31 -13.84 -0.64 10.48
CA VAL A 31 -13.23 0.42 9.68
C VAL A 31 -12.14 -0.20 8.80
N VAL A 32 -12.16 0.16 7.53
CA VAL A 32 -11.21 -0.31 6.51
C VAL A 32 -10.79 0.84 5.62
N ALA A 33 -9.65 0.72 4.96
CA ALA A 33 -9.30 1.59 3.85
C ALA A 33 -9.75 0.93 2.54
N ILE A 34 -10.30 1.72 1.61
CA ILE A 34 -10.67 1.27 0.26
C ILE A 34 -9.91 2.10 -0.76
N LYS A 35 -9.08 1.44 -1.56
CA LYS A 35 -8.42 2.04 -2.71
C LYS A 35 -9.24 1.73 -3.96
N LEU A 36 -9.83 2.78 -4.54
CA LEU A 36 -10.53 2.72 -5.82
C LEU A 36 -9.54 3.02 -6.95
N ILE A 37 -9.45 2.14 -7.91
CA ILE A 37 -8.61 2.35 -9.11
C ILE A 37 -9.36 3.26 -10.07
N ARG A 38 -8.68 4.20 -10.74
CA ARG A 38 -9.30 5.06 -11.75
C ARG A 38 -9.87 4.24 -12.89
N GLU A 39 -11.04 4.64 -13.40
CA GLU A 39 -11.74 3.91 -14.46
C GLU A 39 -10.89 3.77 -15.73
N GLU A 40 -10.12 4.80 -16.07
CA GLU A 40 -9.21 4.81 -17.22
C GLU A 40 -8.22 3.66 -17.18
N TYR A 41 -7.66 3.32 -15.99
CA TYR A 41 -6.77 2.17 -15.82
C TYR A 41 -7.53 0.85 -15.77
N SER A 42 -8.72 0.84 -15.21
CA SER A 42 -9.58 -0.36 -15.17
C SER A 42 -10.01 -0.82 -16.57
N ALA A 43 -10.10 0.10 -17.53
CA ALA A 43 -10.43 -0.20 -18.92
C ALA A 43 -9.29 -0.88 -19.69
N ILE A 44 -8.03 -0.70 -19.24
CA ILE A 44 -6.85 -1.25 -19.92
C ILE A 44 -6.63 -2.70 -19.48
N GLU A 45 -6.72 -3.65 -20.41
CA GLU A 45 -6.63 -5.09 -20.11
C GLU A 45 -5.30 -5.48 -19.48
N GLU A 46 -4.20 -4.98 -19.98
CA GLU A 46 -2.85 -5.27 -19.48
C GLU A 46 -2.68 -4.76 -18.03
N PHE A 47 -3.13 -3.53 -17.75
CA PHE A 47 -3.12 -2.99 -16.39
C PHE A 47 -3.95 -3.86 -15.45
N ARG A 48 -5.17 -4.20 -15.86
CA ARG A 48 -6.09 -5.03 -15.08
C ARG A 48 -5.48 -6.38 -14.70
N ASN A 49 -4.87 -7.06 -15.68
CA ASN A 49 -4.25 -8.37 -15.45
C ASN A 49 -3.05 -8.28 -14.49
N ASN A 50 -2.21 -7.25 -14.65
CA ASN A 50 -1.07 -6.98 -13.77
C ASN A 50 -1.55 -6.61 -12.35
N PHE A 51 -2.54 -5.72 -12.23
CA PHE A 51 -3.12 -5.31 -10.94
C PHE A 51 -3.72 -6.49 -10.18
N ILE A 52 -4.50 -7.35 -10.85
CA ILE A 52 -5.08 -8.56 -10.24
C ILE A 52 -3.97 -9.54 -9.84
N GLY A 53 -2.96 -9.72 -10.69
CA GLY A 53 -1.81 -10.59 -10.40
C GLY A 53 -1.05 -10.14 -9.16
N GLU A 54 -0.74 -8.87 -9.05
CA GLU A 54 -0.03 -8.29 -7.90
C GLU A 54 -0.90 -8.29 -6.64
N ALA A 55 -2.19 -7.95 -6.76
CA ALA A 55 -3.12 -8.02 -5.63
C ALA A 55 -3.17 -9.43 -5.00
N LYS A 56 -3.11 -10.48 -5.83
CA LYS A 56 -3.04 -11.88 -5.34
C LYS A 56 -1.76 -12.15 -4.56
N LEU A 57 -0.61 -11.62 -5.01
CA LEU A 57 0.67 -11.81 -4.33
C LEU A 57 0.71 -11.11 -2.96
N VAL A 58 0.16 -9.88 -2.88
CA VAL A 58 0.18 -9.11 -1.63
C VAL A 58 -0.93 -9.54 -0.65
N ALA A 59 -2.01 -10.17 -1.13
CA ALA A 59 -3.07 -10.68 -0.26
C ALA A 59 -2.56 -11.68 0.79
N ASP A 60 -1.52 -12.45 0.46
CA ASP A 60 -0.91 -13.43 1.35
C ASP A 60 0.21 -12.85 2.24
N LEU A 61 0.50 -11.55 2.14
CA LEU A 61 1.47 -10.89 3.01
C LEU A 61 0.82 -10.54 4.35
N ILE A 62 0.96 -11.42 5.33
CA ILE A 62 0.47 -11.23 6.70
C ILE A 62 1.67 -10.97 7.60
N HIS A 63 1.89 -9.70 7.95
CA HIS A 63 3.02 -9.29 8.78
C HIS A 63 2.73 -7.98 9.51
N THR A 64 3.17 -7.82 10.75
CA THR A 64 2.92 -6.64 11.59
C THR A 64 3.34 -5.32 10.92
N ASN A 65 4.44 -5.36 10.14
CA ASN A 65 4.97 -4.17 9.47
C ASN A 65 4.52 -4.04 8.00
N ILE A 66 3.41 -4.66 7.63
CA ILE A 66 2.77 -4.54 6.31
C ILE A 66 1.28 -4.32 6.51
N VAL A 67 0.72 -3.34 5.81
CA VAL A 67 -0.74 -3.11 5.78
C VAL A 67 -1.41 -4.31 5.14
N GLN A 68 -2.31 -4.94 5.90
CA GLN A 68 -3.01 -6.16 5.46
C GLN A 68 -4.02 -5.84 4.36
N THR A 69 -3.91 -6.51 3.23
CA THR A 69 -4.96 -6.51 2.19
C THR A 69 -6.03 -7.53 2.55
N TYR A 70 -7.31 -7.13 2.51
CA TYR A 70 -8.43 -7.99 2.89
C TYR A 70 -9.18 -8.55 1.68
N HIS A 71 -9.42 -7.72 0.67
CA HIS A 71 -10.26 -8.11 -0.45
C HIS A 71 -9.95 -7.29 -1.69
N LEU A 72 -10.00 -7.94 -2.85
CA LEU A 72 -10.03 -7.31 -4.16
C LEU A 72 -11.41 -7.52 -4.75
N GLY A 73 -12.07 -6.43 -5.15
CA GLY A 73 -13.41 -6.46 -5.70
C GLY A 73 -13.56 -5.61 -6.96
N LYS A 74 -14.77 -5.67 -7.53
CA LYS A 74 -15.17 -4.88 -8.70
C LYS A 74 -16.58 -4.33 -8.50
N ILE A 75 -16.79 -3.06 -8.83
CA ILE A 75 -18.11 -2.40 -8.86
C ILE A 75 -18.28 -1.78 -10.24
N GLY A 76 -19.26 -2.26 -11.01
CA GLY A 76 -19.33 -1.92 -12.44
C GLY A 76 -18.06 -2.34 -13.15
N GLU A 77 -17.39 -1.41 -13.80
CA GLU A 77 -16.10 -1.65 -14.46
C GLU A 77 -14.89 -1.26 -13.58
N GLN A 78 -15.10 -0.65 -12.43
CA GLN A 78 -14.05 -0.13 -11.55
C GLN A 78 -13.58 -1.17 -10.54
N TYR A 79 -12.28 -1.38 -10.43
CA TYR A 79 -11.66 -2.24 -9.43
C TYR A 79 -11.40 -1.49 -8.13
N PHE A 80 -11.50 -2.20 -7.02
CA PHE A 80 -11.15 -1.66 -5.70
C PHE A 80 -10.46 -2.71 -4.85
N MET A 81 -9.63 -2.25 -3.93
CA MET A 81 -8.97 -3.07 -2.93
C MET A 81 -9.35 -2.59 -1.53
N THR A 82 -9.76 -3.51 -0.66
CA THR A 82 -9.94 -3.19 0.76
C THR A 82 -8.75 -3.65 1.56
N MET A 83 -8.33 -2.83 2.51
CA MET A 83 -7.16 -3.08 3.33
C MET A 83 -7.35 -2.59 4.75
N GLU A 84 -6.42 -2.92 5.60
CA GLU A 84 -6.31 -2.39 6.96
C GLU A 84 -6.33 -0.87 6.94
N PHE A 85 -7.20 -0.27 7.75
CA PHE A 85 -7.16 1.15 8.02
C PHE A 85 -6.19 1.40 9.18
N VAL A 86 -5.14 2.15 8.94
CA VAL A 86 -4.15 2.52 9.94
C VAL A 86 -4.50 3.92 10.46
N THR A 87 -4.89 3.99 11.72
CA THR A 87 -5.11 5.28 12.40
C THR A 87 -3.75 5.86 12.78
N GLY A 88 -3.38 6.97 12.16
CA GLY A 88 -2.06 7.58 12.36
C GLY A 88 -1.68 8.49 11.20
N TRP A 89 -0.39 8.70 11.02
CA TRP A 89 0.19 9.52 9.95
C TRP A 89 1.05 8.67 9.02
N ASN A 90 1.22 9.11 7.77
CA ASN A 90 2.32 8.60 6.98
C ASN A 90 3.64 9.25 7.44
N LEU A 91 4.76 8.66 7.04
CA LEU A 91 6.08 9.14 7.48
C LEU A 91 6.38 10.55 6.92
N GLU A 92 5.86 10.93 5.75
CA GLU A 92 6.03 12.29 5.22
C GLU A 92 5.35 13.31 6.14
N GLU A 93 4.06 13.11 6.49
CA GLU A 93 3.33 13.97 7.41
C GLU A 93 4.00 14.03 8.80
N PHE A 94 4.57 12.92 9.25
CA PHE A 94 5.31 12.85 10.50
C PHE A 94 6.60 13.67 10.45
N LEU A 95 7.34 13.59 9.34
CA LEU A 95 8.56 14.39 9.11
C LEU A 95 8.24 15.89 9.02
N ASP A 96 7.21 16.25 8.24
CA ASP A 96 6.79 17.65 8.07
C ASP A 96 6.43 18.27 9.41
N ARG A 97 5.74 17.52 10.28
CA ARG A 97 5.39 17.99 11.61
C ARG A 97 6.61 18.27 12.49
N HIS A 98 7.68 17.48 12.38
CA HIS A 98 8.92 17.73 13.11
C HIS A 98 9.63 18.98 12.58
N VAL A 99 9.61 19.20 11.26
CA VAL A 99 10.16 20.43 10.64
C VAL A 99 9.38 21.67 11.11
N GLU A 100 8.05 21.62 11.07
CA GLU A 100 7.19 22.73 11.52
C GLU A 100 7.39 23.11 12.99
N THR A 101 7.71 22.12 13.84
CA THR A 101 7.93 22.32 15.27
C THR A 101 9.40 22.53 15.63
N GLU A 102 10.28 22.62 14.63
CA GLU A 102 11.76 22.75 14.82
C GLU A 102 12.34 21.65 15.72
N GLN A 103 11.75 20.45 15.69
CA GLN A 103 12.19 19.31 16.48
C GLN A 103 12.93 18.30 15.60
N TYR A 104 14.06 17.81 16.10
CA TYR A 104 14.77 16.71 15.46
C TYR A 104 14.18 15.37 15.87
N ILE A 105 14.08 14.45 14.90
CA ILE A 105 13.73 13.07 15.20
C ILE A 105 14.90 12.43 15.98
N PRO A 106 14.66 11.88 17.18
CA PRO A 106 15.68 11.14 17.90
C PRO A 106 16.24 9.98 17.07
N ALA A 107 17.57 9.78 17.14
CA ALA A 107 18.24 8.78 16.33
C ALA A 107 17.72 7.34 16.59
N ASP A 108 17.36 7.02 17.82
CA ASP A 108 16.79 5.74 18.22
C ASP A 108 15.41 5.53 17.59
N LEU A 109 14.58 6.57 17.50
CA LEU A 109 13.28 6.53 16.83
C LEU A 109 13.46 6.34 15.30
N ALA A 110 14.41 7.03 14.68
CA ALA A 110 14.72 6.85 13.27
C ALA A 110 15.17 5.41 12.98
N VAL A 111 16.09 4.86 13.81
CA VAL A 111 16.54 3.47 13.70
C VAL A 111 15.38 2.48 13.92
N PHE A 112 14.51 2.75 14.88
CA PHE A 112 13.29 1.94 15.09
C PHE A 112 12.43 1.88 13.84
N ILE A 113 12.08 3.05 13.25
CA ILE A 113 11.23 3.14 12.05
C ILE A 113 11.87 2.34 10.90
N VAL A 114 13.15 2.60 10.58
CA VAL A 114 13.86 1.91 9.50
C VAL A 114 13.94 0.41 9.75
N SER A 115 14.20 -0.01 10.98
CA SER A 115 14.21 -1.44 11.35
C SER A 115 12.88 -2.13 11.06
N ARG A 116 11.74 -1.47 11.35
CA ARG A 116 10.41 -2.01 11.07
C ARG A 116 10.14 -2.13 9.57
N ILE A 117 10.53 -1.11 8.80
CA ILE A 117 10.46 -1.13 7.34
C ILE A 117 11.26 -2.31 6.78
N CYS A 118 12.53 -2.46 7.20
CA CYS A 118 13.40 -3.56 6.76
C CYS A 118 12.82 -4.95 7.11
N ARG A 119 12.15 -5.08 8.26
CA ARG A 119 11.48 -6.34 8.64
C ARG A 119 10.32 -6.68 7.69
N GLY A 120 9.49 -5.69 7.35
CA GLY A 120 8.40 -5.87 6.38
C GLY A 120 8.91 -6.26 5.00
N LEU A 121 9.91 -5.51 4.49
CA LEU A 121 10.55 -5.81 3.20
C LEU A 121 11.20 -7.20 3.20
N GLY A 122 11.99 -7.52 4.24
CA GLY A 122 12.64 -8.81 4.35
C GLY A 122 11.66 -9.98 4.45
N TYR A 123 10.47 -9.78 5.05
CA TYR A 123 9.39 -10.78 5.03
C TYR A 123 8.87 -10.99 3.60
N ALA A 124 8.53 -9.91 2.88
CA ALA A 124 8.03 -9.99 1.52
C ALA A 124 9.03 -10.65 0.55
N HIS A 125 10.31 -10.27 0.63
CA HIS A 125 11.38 -10.83 -0.21
C HIS A 125 11.59 -12.34 -0.02
N ARG A 126 11.36 -12.85 1.21
CA ARG A 126 11.52 -14.28 1.53
C ARG A 126 10.23 -15.08 1.42
N LYS A 127 9.12 -14.45 1.03
CA LYS A 127 7.83 -15.14 0.89
C LYS A 127 7.93 -16.22 -0.18
N LYS A 128 7.43 -17.41 0.15
CA LYS A 128 7.41 -18.58 -0.72
C LYS A 128 5.98 -19.01 -1.02
N ASP A 129 5.80 -19.66 -2.17
CA ASP A 129 4.56 -20.35 -2.52
C ASP A 129 4.42 -21.68 -1.76
N SER A 130 3.31 -22.38 -1.99
CA SER A 130 3.04 -23.71 -1.40
C SER A 130 4.05 -24.80 -1.82
N GLN A 131 4.83 -24.55 -2.86
CA GLN A 131 5.87 -25.48 -3.37
C GLN A 131 7.28 -25.09 -2.86
N GLY A 132 7.38 -24.06 -2.00
CA GLY A 132 8.66 -23.60 -1.42
C GLY A 132 9.47 -22.70 -2.34
N ARG A 133 8.96 -22.27 -3.49
CA ARG A 133 9.64 -21.34 -4.43
C ARG A 133 9.43 -19.91 -3.98
N LEU A 134 10.47 -19.07 -4.07
CA LEU A 134 10.37 -17.65 -3.79
C LEU A 134 9.38 -16.97 -4.74
N LEU A 135 8.48 -16.16 -4.19
CA LEU A 135 7.50 -15.39 -4.97
C LEU A 135 8.10 -14.14 -5.62
N GLY A 136 9.31 -13.70 -5.19
CA GLY A 136 9.98 -12.53 -5.76
C GLY A 136 9.23 -11.23 -5.54
N ILE A 137 8.53 -11.08 -4.41
CA ILE A 137 7.74 -9.88 -4.10
C ILE A 137 8.69 -8.75 -3.75
N VAL A 138 8.66 -7.68 -4.53
CA VAL A 138 9.44 -6.44 -4.32
C VAL A 138 8.46 -5.28 -4.21
N HIS A 139 8.71 -4.35 -3.29
CA HIS A 139 7.81 -3.21 -3.05
C HIS A 139 7.80 -2.20 -4.20
N ARG A 140 8.97 -1.82 -4.72
CA ARG A 140 9.22 -0.91 -5.86
C ARG A 140 8.86 0.57 -5.68
N ASP A 141 8.14 0.93 -4.63
CA ASP A 141 7.78 2.33 -4.34
C ASP A 141 7.91 2.59 -2.83
N VAL A 142 9.08 2.25 -2.24
CA VAL A 142 9.37 2.59 -0.84
C VAL A 142 9.67 4.09 -0.76
N ASN A 143 8.75 4.83 -0.16
CA ASN A 143 8.90 6.27 0.06
C ASN A 143 8.10 6.66 1.34
N PRO A 144 8.31 7.86 1.90
CA PRO A 144 7.66 8.28 3.16
C PRO A 144 6.13 8.23 3.12
N LYS A 145 5.48 8.47 1.98
CA LYS A 145 4.01 8.41 1.84
C LYS A 145 3.45 6.99 2.00
N ASN A 146 4.28 5.98 1.67
CA ASN A 146 3.90 4.57 1.72
C ASN A 146 4.36 3.88 3.02
N ILE A 147 4.72 4.65 4.05
CA ILE A 147 5.08 4.17 5.38
C ILE A 147 4.12 4.81 6.37
N MET A 148 3.29 4.00 7.01
CA MET A 148 2.33 4.43 8.01
C MET A 148 2.90 4.27 9.42
N ILE A 149 2.74 5.28 10.26
CA ILE A 149 3.05 5.25 11.68
C ILE A 149 1.71 5.26 12.41
N ALA A 150 1.33 4.12 12.96
CA ALA A 150 0.08 3.96 13.68
C ALA A 150 0.12 4.68 15.03
N GLN A 151 -1.03 5.11 15.51
CA GLN A 151 -1.17 5.77 16.81
C GLN A 151 -0.70 4.89 17.96
N GLU A 152 -0.80 3.56 17.81
CA GLU A 152 -0.33 2.57 18.77
C GLU A 152 1.20 2.33 18.72
N GLY A 153 1.91 2.99 17.77
CA GLY A 153 3.36 2.90 17.62
C GLY A 153 3.84 1.85 16.59
N ASP A 154 2.94 1.17 15.90
CA ASP A 154 3.31 0.28 14.82
C ASP A 154 3.74 1.06 13.56
N VAL A 155 4.77 0.53 12.86
CA VAL A 155 5.22 1.06 11.58
C VAL A 155 4.87 0.04 10.49
N LYS A 156 4.14 0.46 9.46
CA LYS A 156 3.62 -0.43 8.43
C LYS A 156 3.88 0.11 7.02
N LEU A 157 4.34 -0.77 6.14
CA LEU A 157 4.43 -0.51 4.70
C LEU A 157 3.05 -0.69 4.05
N THR A 158 2.67 0.23 3.18
CA THR A 158 1.46 0.15 2.33
C THR A 158 1.82 0.21 0.86
N ASP A 159 0.86 -0.08 -0.01
CA ASP A 159 1.00 0.00 -1.47
C ASP A 159 2.11 -0.88 -2.08
N PHE A 160 2.27 -2.11 -1.57
CA PHE A 160 3.14 -3.11 -2.18
C PHE A 160 2.75 -3.41 -3.62
N GLY A 161 3.73 -3.34 -4.52
CA GLY A 161 3.68 -3.92 -5.86
C GLY A 161 2.75 -3.26 -6.88
N ILE A 162 1.80 -2.39 -6.47
CA ILE A 162 0.81 -1.79 -7.37
C ILE A 162 1.47 -0.89 -8.43
N ALA A 163 2.64 -0.33 -8.15
CA ALA A 163 3.41 0.50 -9.09
C ALA A 163 3.83 -0.26 -10.36
N LYS A 164 4.11 -1.56 -10.27
CA LYS A 164 4.50 -2.38 -11.44
C LYS A 164 3.45 -2.42 -12.54
N ALA A 165 2.18 -2.41 -12.17
CA ALA A 165 1.10 -2.43 -13.15
C ALA A 165 1.14 -1.19 -14.05
N LEU A 166 1.58 -0.03 -13.54
CA LEU A 166 1.80 1.18 -14.33
C LEU A 166 3.13 1.15 -15.09
N ASP A 167 4.22 0.74 -14.45
CA ASP A 167 5.55 0.71 -15.09
C ASP A 167 5.56 -0.16 -16.35
N LEU A 168 4.88 -1.31 -16.32
CA LEU A 168 4.77 -2.18 -17.50
C LEU A 168 4.00 -1.53 -18.66
N MET A 169 3.11 -0.56 -18.37
CA MET A 169 2.41 0.19 -19.41
C MET A 169 3.29 1.27 -20.07
N TYR A 170 4.15 1.92 -19.27
CA TYR A 170 5.03 2.98 -19.75
C TYR A 170 6.33 2.44 -20.37
N ASN A 171 6.74 1.21 -20.04
CA ASN A 171 8.03 0.64 -20.42
C ASN A 171 8.06 -0.08 -21.79
N LYS A 172 7.13 0.21 -22.69
CA LYS A 172 7.25 -0.25 -24.10
C LYS A 172 8.35 0.46 -24.90
N GLU A 173 9.02 1.47 -24.30
CA GLU A 173 10.06 2.28 -24.95
C GLU A 173 11.36 2.37 -24.12
N GLY A 174 11.99 1.24 -23.78
CA GLY A 174 13.37 1.24 -23.29
C GLY A 174 13.53 1.29 -21.75
N ASP A 175 14.72 0.90 -21.29
CA ASP A 175 15.12 0.74 -19.87
C ASP A 175 14.71 1.90 -18.96
N VAL A 176 13.65 1.71 -18.17
CA VAL A 176 13.23 2.68 -17.16
C VAL A 176 13.50 2.11 -15.76
N ILE A 177 14.22 2.88 -14.97
CA ILE A 177 14.42 2.62 -13.54
C ILE A 177 13.10 2.92 -12.83
N ALA A 178 12.47 1.90 -12.22
CA ALA A 178 11.21 2.06 -11.50
C ALA A 178 11.44 2.68 -10.11
N GLY A 179 10.77 3.79 -9.84
CA GLY A 179 10.84 4.53 -8.58
C GLY A 179 10.60 6.02 -8.79
N LYS A 180 10.43 6.78 -7.73
CA LYS A 180 10.43 8.24 -7.80
C LYS A 180 11.87 8.74 -7.82
N ASP A 181 12.19 9.62 -8.75
CA ASP A 181 13.55 10.17 -8.96
C ASP A 181 14.22 10.66 -7.66
N GLU A 182 13.44 11.21 -6.74
CA GLU A 182 13.90 11.73 -5.45
C GLU A 182 14.45 10.64 -4.51
N TYR A 183 14.15 9.36 -4.75
CA TYR A 183 14.52 8.22 -3.89
C TYR A 183 15.33 7.14 -4.61
N LEU A 184 15.76 7.40 -5.86
CA LEU A 184 16.66 6.52 -6.60
C LEU A 184 18.10 6.83 -6.20
N SER A 185 18.78 5.82 -5.69
CA SER A 185 20.22 5.88 -5.34
C SER A 185 21.08 5.37 -6.48
#